data_0144946395da768164f2690a33187f15
#
_entry.id   0144946395da768164f2690a33187f15
#
_cell.length_a   1.000
_cell.length_b   1.000
_cell.length_c   1.000
_cell.angle_alpha   90.00
_cell.angle_beta   90.00
_cell.angle_gamma   90.00
#
_symmetry.space_group_name_H-M   'P 1'
#
loop_
_entity.id
_entity.type
_entity.pdbx_description
1 polymer ?
#
loop_
_entity_poly.entity_id
_entity_poly.type
_entity_poly.pdbx_seq_one_letter_code
_entity_poly.pdbx_strand_id
1 'polypeptide(L)'
;MVLDRIKKVNDIKQLNEEELEELQEEIRDFLVENIAKTGGHLASNLGVIELTMALHLSFDLTRDRIIWDVGHQSYTHKILTGRKLGFATLRQYGGMSGFPKTQEDPADAFNTGHSSTSISAGLGMAQARELTGDNYYVVSVIGDGALTGGMAYEAMNNASRMKTNFIIVLNLSLIHISEPTRQ
;
A
#
# COMPACT_ATOMS: atom_id res chain seq x y z
N MET A 1 1.93 -3.73 24.08
CA MET A 1 2.32 -3.43 22.69
C MET A 1 1.21 -2.63 22.04
N VAL A 2 1.55 -1.52 21.43
CA VAL A 2 0.60 -0.65 20.70
C VAL A 2 0.01 -1.40 19.50
N LEU A 3 0.83 -2.20 18.81
CA LEU A 3 0.43 -3.06 17.69
C LEU A 3 -0.73 -4.01 18.05
N ASP A 4 -0.88 -4.43 19.30
CA ASP A 4 -1.98 -5.28 19.73
C ASP A 4 -3.33 -4.56 19.80
N ARG A 5 -3.32 -3.24 19.75
CA ARG A 5 -4.53 -2.40 19.73
C ARG A 5 -5.10 -2.23 18.32
N ILE A 6 -4.30 -2.51 17.30
CA ILE A 6 -4.73 -2.44 15.90
C ILE A 6 -5.51 -3.72 15.54
N LYS A 7 -6.83 -3.62 15.49
CA LYS A 7 -7.75 -4.73 15.22
C LYS A 7 -8.54 -4.56 13.92
N LYS A 8 -8.67 -3.33 13.45
CA LYS A 8 -9.46 -2.98 12.27
C LYS A 8 -8.98 -1.67 11.63
N VAL A 9 -9.52 -1.39 10.46
CA VAL A 9 -9.31 -0.14 9.74
C VAL A 9 -9.56 1.07 10.64
N ASN A 10 -8.71 2.09 10.53
CA ASN A 10 -8.76 3.36 11.26
C ASN A 10 -8.40 3.30 12.75
N ASP A 11 -8.07 2.15 13.34
CA ASP A 11 -7.64 2.10 14.74
C ASP A 11 -6.37 2.93 14.99
N ILE A 12 -5.47 3.03 14.02
CA ILE A 12 -4.26 3.87 14.08
C ILE A 12 -4.58 5.34 14.38
N LYS A 13 -5.75 5.85 13.97
CA LYS A 13 -6.17 7.24 14.19
C LYS A 13 -6.47 7.59 15.64
N GLN A 14 -6.52 6.58 16.52
CA GLN A 14 -6.78 6.75 17.95
C GLN A 14 -5.48 6.86 18.76
N LEU A 15 -4.32 6.73 18.11
CA LEU A 15 -3.01 6.77 18.73
C LEU A 15 -2.48 8.21 18.80
N ASN A 16 -1.75 8.51 19.87
CA ASN A 16 -0.99 9.76 19.98
C ASN A 16 0.39 9.64 19.30
N GLU A 17 1.16 10.72 19.26
CA GLU A 17 2.46 10.78 18.57
C GLU A 17 3.47 9.76 19.13
N GLU A 18 3.58 9.63 20.46
CA GLU A 18 4.49 8.69 21.12
C GLU A 18 4.11 7.23 20.78
N GLU A 19 2.81 6.93 20.79
CA GLU A 19 2.29 5.62 20.40
C GLU A 19 2.49 5.31 18.91
N LEU A 20 2.48 6.32 18.04
CA LEU A 20 2.77 6.13 16.61
C LEU A 20 4.25 5.80 16.38
N GLU A 21 5.17 6.43 17.11
CA GLU A 21 6.59 6.09 17.07
C GLU A 21 6.84 4.66 17.57
N GLU A 22 6.22 4.28 18.70
CA GLU A 22 6.30 2.90 19.22
C GLU A 22 5.71 1.90 18.22
N LEU A 23 4.55 2.19 17.61
CA LEU A 23 3.91 1.32 16.62
C LEU A 23 4.79 1.08 15.41
N GLN A 24 5.50 2.10 14.93
CA GLN A 24 6.42 2.00 13.80
C GLN A 24 7.51 0.97 14.07
N GLU A 25 8.16 1.03 15.23
CA GLU A 25 9.20 0.08 15.62
C GLU A 25 8.63 -1.33 15.84
N GLU A 26 7.47 -1.45 16.49
CA GLU A 26 6.80 -2.73 16.68
C GLU A 26 6.40 -3.40 15.35
N ILE A 27 5.97 -2.61 14.34
CA ILE A 27 5.69 -3.13 12.99
C ILE A 27 6.99 -3.61 12.34
N ARG A 28 8.07 -2.86 12.47
CA ARG A 28 9.39 -3.21 11.91
C ARG A 28 9.87 -4.55 12.45
N ASP A 29 9.88 -4.69 13.76
CA ASP A 29 10.30 -5.92 14.43
C ASP A 29 9.39 -7.11 14.06
N PHE A 30 8.08 -6.89 14.05
CA PHE A 30 7.11 -7.89 13.65
C PHE A 30 7.33 -8.39 12.22
N LEU A 31 7.59 -7.48 11.27
CA LEU A 31 7.87 -7.85 9.88
C LEU A 31 9.16 -8.65 9.77
N VAL A 32 10.24 -8.23 10.44
CA VAL A 32 11.52 -8.95 10.43
C VAL A 32 11.34 -10.38 10.93
N GLU A 33 10.68 -10.55 12.09
CA GLU A 33 10.49 -11.88 12.70
C GLU A 33 9.61 -12.81 11.85
N ASN A 34 8.51 -12.29 11.30
CA ASN A 34 7.55 -13.13 10.59
C ASN A 34 8.03 -13.46 9.17
N ILE A 35 8.58 -12.49 8.45
CA ILE A 35 9.07 -12.72 7.09
C ILE A 35 10.31 -13.63 7.08
N ALA A 36 11.14 -13.60 8.13
CA ALA A 36 12.23 -14.56 8.30
C ALA A 36 11.73 -16.02 8.36
N LYS A 37 10.51 -16.25 8.86
CA LYS A 37 9.90 -17.58 8.98
C LYS A 37 9.12 -17.99 7.72
N THR A 38 8.32 -17.07 7.18
CA THR A 38 7.37 -17.36 6.08
C THR A 38 7.93 -17.06 4.70
N GLY A 39 9.01 -16.30 4.62
CA GLY A 39 9.49 -15.69 3.37
C GLY A 39 8.62 -14.51 2.95
N GLY A 40 9.12 -13.69 2.04
CA GLY A 40 8.39 -12.53 1.54
C GLY A 40 9.32 -11.36 1.15
N HIS A 41 8.71 -10.22 0.88
CA HIS A 41 9.42 -9.01 0.43
C HIS A 41 9.76 -8.11 1.63
N LEU A 42 10.85 -8.41 2.36
CA LEU A 42 11.19 -7.68 3.59
C LEU A 42 11.59 -6.22 3.29
N ALA A 43 12.60 -6.01 2.46
CA ALA A 43 13.15 -4.67 2.22
C ALA A 43 12.10 -3.67 1.70
N SER A 44 11.26 -4.10 0.75
CA SER A 44 10.20 -3.26 0.18
C SER A 44 9.16 -2.85 1.22
N ASN A 45 8.91 -3.69 2.23
CA ASN A 45 7.95 -3.39 3.29
C ASN A 45 8.56 -2.51 4.39
N LEU A 46 9.81 -2.74 4.77
CA LEU A 46 10.50 -1.90 5.74
C LEU A 46 10.64 -0.44 5.27
N GLY A 47 10.83 -0.24 3.97
CA GLY A 47 10.98 1.10 3.37
C GLY A 47 9.68 1.89 3.21
N VAL A 48 8.52 1.32 3.55
CA VAL A 48 7.21 2.00 3.38
C VAL A 48 6.35 1.99 4.64
N ILE A 49 6.91 1.65 5.79
CA ILE A 49 6.15 1.61 7.06
C ILE A 49 5.56 2.99 7.33
N GLU A 50 6.40 4.01 7.39
CA GLU A 50 6.02 5.39 7.70
C GLU A 50 5.05 5.96 6.66
N LEU A 51 5.32 5.71 5.37
CA LEU A 51 4.42 6.10 4.28
C LEU A 51 3.04 5.46 4.44
N THR A 52 3.00 4.17 4.75
CA THR A 52 1.75 3.43 4.92
C THR A 52 0.97 3.95 6.14
N MET A 53 1.64 4.19 7.27
CA MET A 53 1.03 4.78 8.45
C MET A 53 0.47 6.17 8.16
N ALA A 54 1.23 7.02 7.47
CA ALA A 54 0.79 8.36 7.08
C ALA A 54 -0.46 8.33 6.17
N LEU A 55 -0.52 7.39 5.23
CA LEU A 55 -1.70 7.21 4.38
C LEU A 55 -2.92 6.75 5.19
N HIS A 56 -2.74 5.81 6.13
CA HIS A 56 -3.83 5.35 7.01
C HIS A 56 -4.32 6.41 8.00
N LEU A 57 -3.44 7.34 8.41
CA LEU A 57 -3.82 8.49 9.22
C LEU A 57 -4.61 9.53 8.42
N SER A 58 -4.21 9.75 7.15
CA SER A 58 -4.76 10.80 6.29
C SER A 58 -6.09 10.42 5.63
N PHE A 59 -6.27 9.13 5.27
CA PHE A 59 -7.44 8.66 4.54
C PHE A 59 -8.33 7.75 5.40
N ASP A 60 -9.62 7.70 5.08
CA ASP A 60 -10.58 6.80 5.72
C ASP A 60 -10.82 5.57 4.82
N LEU A 61 -10.15 4.46 5.13
CA LEU A 61 -10.19 3.25 4.31
C LEU A 61 -11.54 2.50 4.34
N THR A 62 -12.50 2.97 5.12
CA THR A 62 -13.88 2.45 5.00
C THR A 62 -14.56 2.95 3.71
N ARG A 63 -14.10 4.08 3.16
CA ARG A 63 -14.63 4.70 1.94
C ARG A 63 -13.58 5.03 0.90
N ASP A 64 -12.40 5.54 1.32
CA ASP A 64 -11.31 5.93 0.43
C ASP A 64 -10.61 4.68 -0.14
N ARG A 65 -9.96 4.81 -1.27
CA ARG A 65 -9.33 3.70 -1.99
C ARG A 65 -7.83 3.93 -2.13
N ILE A 66 -7.03 3.03 -1.55
CA ILE A 66 -5.58 2.99 -1.76
C ILE A 66 -5.24 1.76 -2.60
N ILE A 67 -4.57 1.97 -3.73
CA ILE A 67 -4.14 0.92 -4.63
C ILE A 67 -2.62 0.83 -4.58
N TRP A 68 -2.10 -0.30 -4.14
CA TRP A 68 -0.68 -0.59 -4.06
C TRP A 68 -0.22 -1.20 -5.37
N ASP A 69 0.64 -0.50 -6.14
CA ASP A 69 1.18 -1.07 -7.36
C ASP A 69 2.01 -2.31 -7.06
N VAL A 70 1.86 -3.35 -7.89
CA VAL A 70 2.39 -4.69 -7.59
C VAL A 70 1.81 -5.27 -6.29
N GLY A 71 1.85 -4.52 -5.19
CA GLY A 71 1.30 -4.89 -3.89
C GLY A 71 2.26 -5.70 -2.99
N HIS A 72 3.50 -5.91 -3.42
CA HIS A 72 4.52 -6.62 -2.64
C HIS A 72 4.95 -5.84 -1.39
N GLN A 73 4.68 -4.55 -1.31
CA GLN A 73 4.98 -3.62 -0.20
C GLN A 73 3.75 -3.36 0.71
N SER A 74 2.71 -4.19 0.64
CA SER A 74 1.44 -3.95 1.34
C SER A 74 1.31 -4.59 2.73
N TYR A 75 2.40 -5.12 3.30
CA TYR A 75 2.31 -5.86 4.58
C TYR A 75 1.91 -4.96 5.74
N THR A 76 2.48 -3.77 5.85
CA THR A 76 2.06 -2.77 6.84
C THR A 76 0.59 -2.41 6.68
N HIS A 77 0.09 -2.25 5.45
CA HIS A 77 -1.33 -2.05 5.18
C HIS A 77 -2.19 -3.21 5.72
N LYS A 78 -1.78 -4.47 5.50
CA LYS A 78 -2.48 -5.64 6.07
C LYS A 78 -2.47 -5.65 7.60
N ILE A 79 -1.38 -5.25 8.22
CA ILE A 79 -1.28 -5.12 9.69
C ILE A 79 -2.27 -4.06 10.17
N LEU A 80 -2.26 -2.88 9.58
CA LEU A 80 -3.09 -1.73 9.97
C LEU A 80 -4.59 -1.91 9.68
N THR A 81 -4.95 -2.92 8.90
CA THR A 81 -6.34 -3.36 8.69
C THR A 81 -6.76 -4.52 9.59
N GLY A 82 -5.93 -4.88 10.60
CA GLY A 82 -6.26 -5.89 11.61
C GLY A 82 -5.88 -7.32 11.25
N ARG A 83 -5.16 -7.55 10.15
CA ARG A 83 -4.79 -8.88 9.65
C ARG A 83 -3.46 -9.42 10.20
N LYS A 84 -2.97 -8.88 11.32
CA LYS A 84 -1.71 -9.29 11.96
C LYS A 84 -1.60 -10.81 12.13
N LEU A 85 -2.67 -11.47 12.60
CA LEU A 85 -2.66 -12.91 12.85
C LEU A 85 -2.49 -13.75 11.58
N GLY A 86 -2.89 -13.23 10.42
CA GLY A 86 -2.74 -13.90 9.12
C GLY A 86 -1.28 -14.08 8.69
N PHE A 87 -0.34 -13.36 9.30
CA PHE A 87 1.09 -13.49 8.96
C PHE A 87 1.68 -14.86 9.28
N ALA A 88 1.10 -15.62 10.20
CA ALA A 88 1.51 -16.99 10.47
C ALA A 88 1.37 -17.92 9.23
N THR A 89 0.47 -17.57 8.29
CA THR A 89 0.21 -18.32 7.05
C THR A 89 0.48 -17.49 5.79
N LEU A 90 1.24 -16.40 5.92
CA LEU A 90 1.56 -15.52 4.81
C LEU A 90 2.19 -16.30 3.65
N ARG A 91 1.63 -16.14 2.44
CA ARG A 91 2.09 -16.80 1.20
C ARG A 91 1.97 -18.33 1.18
N GLN A 92 1.30 -18.93 2.15
CA GLN A 92 0.99 -20.37 2.13
C GLN A 92 -0.32 -20.65 1.39
N TYR A 93 -0.47 -21.87 0.90
CA TYR A 93 -1.70 -22.31 0.25
C TYR A 93 -2.87 -22.26 1.25
N GLY A 94 -3.95 -21.58 0.88
CA GLY A 94 -5.10 -21.36 1.75
C GLY A 94 -4.87 -20.35 2.88
N GLY A 95 -3.68 -19.73 2.95
CA GLY A 95 -3.34 -18.69 3.91
C GLY A 95 -3.46 -17.28 3.34
N MET A 96 -2.94 -16.30 4.07
CA MET A 96 -2.95 -14.90 3.67
C MET A 96 -2.06 -14.65 2.45
N SER A 97 -2.58 -13.94 1.44
CA SER A 97 -1.81 -13.57 0.25
C SER A 97 -0.68 -12.60 0.56
N GLY A 98 0.44 -12.72 -0.16
CA GLY A 98 1.52 -11.73 -0.15
C GLY A 98 1.21 -10.44 -0.93
N PHE A 99 -0.01 -10.31 -1.46
CA PHE A 99 -0.50 -9.17 -2.24
C PHE A 99 -1.88 -8.76 -1.75
N PRO A 100 -2.34 -7.52 -1.99
CA PRO A 100 -3.72 -7.13 -1.73
C PRO A 100 -4.72 -8.02 -2.47
N LYS A 101 -5.78 -8.41 -1.78
CA LYS A 101 -6.87 -9.24 -2.32
C LYS A 101 -8.20 -8.74 -1.79
N THR A 102 -9.07 -8.31 -2.68
CA THR A 102 -10.43 -7.83 -2.34
C THR A 102 -11.28 -8.89 -1.63
N GLN A 103 -10.93 -10.17 -1.78
CA GLN A 103 -11.59 -11.27 -1.07
C GLN A 103 -11.09 -11.45 0.37
N GLU A 104 -9.92 -10.89 0.72
CA GLU A 104 -9.39 -10.95 2.09
C GLU A 104 -9.93 -9.83 2.96
N ASP A 105 -10.01 -8.61 2.41
CA ASP A 105 -10.43 -7.44 3.16
C ASP A 105 -11.02 -6.35 2.23
N PRO A 106 -12.10 -5.67 2.61
CA PRO A 106 -12.66 -4.56 1.84
C PRO A 106 -11.70 -3.36 1.66
N ALA A 107 -10.71 -3.21 2.54
CA ALA A 107 -9.69 -2.18 2.43
C ALA A 107 -8.68 -2.46 1.32
N ASP A 108 -8.60 -3.68 0.81
CA ASP A 108 -7.83 -4.03 -0.38
C ASP A 108 -8.64 -3.60 -1.63
N ALA A 109 -8.47 -2.37 -2.08
CA ALA A 109 -9.29 -1.76 -3.13
C ALA A 109 -9.18 -2.47 -4.49
N PHE A 110 -8.06 -3.17 -4.76
CA PHE A 110 -7.80 -3.82 -6.04
C PHE A 110 -6.84 -5.02 -5.91
N ASN A 111 -7.08 -6.06 -6.69
CA ASN A 111 -6.18 -7.22 -6.77
C ASN A 111 -4.97 -6.88 -7.63
N THR A 112 -3.82 -6.65 -7.03
CA THR A 112 -2.60 -6.25 -7.73
C THR A 112 -1.64 -7.42 -7.98
N GLY A 113 -0.72 -7.21 -8.91
CA GLY A 113 0.38 -8.09 -9.29
C GLY A 113 1.41 -7.31 -10.10
N HIS A 114 2.47 -7.96 -10.56
CA HIS A 114 3.58 -7.34 -11.29
C HIS A 114 3.18 -6.88 -12.71
N SER A 115 2.32 -5.88 -12.83
CA SER A 115 1.76 -5.41 -14.10
C SER A 115 1.64 -3.88 -14.21
N SER A 116 2.16 -3.12 -13.24
CA SER A 116 2.12 -1.63 -13.22
C SER A 116 0.71 -1.05 -13.41
N THR A 117 -0.28 -1.64 -12.72
CA THR A 117 -1.71 -1.37 -12.99
C THR A 117 -2.35 -0.37 -12.04
N SER A 118 -1.65 0.07 -10.97
CA SER A 118 -2.28 0.88 -9.89
C SER A 118 -2.85 2.20 -10.40
N ILE A 119 -2.12 2.90 -11.27
CA ILE A 119 -2.55 4.20 -11.79
C ILE A 119 -3.76 4.03 -12.69
N SER A 120 -3.76 3.01 -13.57
CA SER A 120 -4.88 2.73 -14.47
C SER A 120 -6.15 2.34 -13.68
N ALA A 121 -6.00 1.44 -12.70
CA ALA A 121 -7.11 1.03 -11.83
C ALA A 121 -7.65 2.21 -11.01
N GLY A 122 -6.74 3.01 -10.41
CA GLY A 122 -7.11 4.19 -9.65
C GLY A 122 -7.82 5.24 -10.48
N LEU A 123 -7.36 5.46 -11.70
CA LEU A 123 -8.01 6.37 -12.63
C LEU A 123 -9.44 5.91 -12.98
N GLY A 124 -9.62 4.60 -13.19
CA GLY A 124 -10.95 4.01 -13.40
C GLY A 124 -11.88 4.23 -12.20
N MET A 125 -11.38 4.04 -10.97
CA MET A 125 -12.15 4.30 -9.75
C MET A 125 -12.48 5.79 -9.58
N ALA A 126 -11.53 6.68 -9.88
CA ALA A 126 -11.75 8.12 -9.82
C ALA A 126 -12.82 8.55 -10.85
N GLN A 127 -12.79 7.98 -12.05
CA GLN A 127 -13.81 8.24 -13.08
C GLN A 127 -15.18 7.68 -12.65
N ALA A 128 -15.23 6.49 -12.10
CA ALA A 128 -16.48 5.92 -11.60
C ALA A 128 -17.10 6.80 -10.50
N ARG A 129 -16.27 7.29 -9.56
CA ARG A 129 -16.69 8.22 -8.51
C ARG A 129 -17.34 9.48 -9.07
N GLU A 130 -16.73 10.10 -10.10
CA GLU A 130 -17.30 11.29 -10.76
C GLU A 130 -18.67 10.98 -11.39
N LEU A 131 -18.79 9.81 -12.03
CA LEU A 131 -20.03 9.40 -12.69
C LEU A 131 -21.16 9.08 -11.70
N THR A 132 -20.83 8.51 -10.54
CA THR A 132 -21.81 8.19 -9.49
C THR A 132 -22.11 9.36 -8.56
N GLY A 133 -21.30 10.42 -8.58
CA GLY A 133 -21.40 11.55 -7.66
C GLY A 133 -20.96 11.21 -6.23
N ASP A 134 -20.18 10.15 -6.06
CA ASP A 134 -19.63 9.75 -4.77
C ASP A 134 -18.51 10.68 -4.31
N ASN A 135 -18.23 10.69 -3.00
CA ASN A 135 -17.20 11.52 -2.39
C ASN A 135 -16.21 10.69 -1.59
N TYR A 136 -15.19 10.16 -2.25
CA TYR A 136 -14.06 9.46 -1.63
C TYR A 136 -12.76 9.77 -2.38
N TYR A 137 -11.64 9.63 -1.68
CA TYR A 137 -10.32 9.78 -2.28
C TYR A 137 -9.86 8.48 -2.94
N VAL A 138 -9.08 8.64 -4.02
CA VAL A 138 -8.39 7.53 -4.70
C VAL A 138 -6.91 7.84 -4.72
N VAL A 139 -6.11 6.93 -4.20
CA VAL A 139 -4.66 7.05 -4.09
C VAL A 139 -4.01 5.82 -4.73
N SER A 140 -3.10 6.03 -5.67
CA SER A 140 -2.24 4.96 -6.21
C SER A 140 -0.82 5.14 -5.70
N VAL A 141 -0.26 4.10 -5.08
CA VAL A 141 1.12 4.07 -4.59
C VAL A 141 1.94 3.22 -5.54
N ILE A 142 2.93 3.80 -6.20
CA ILE A 142 3.75 3.14 -7.21
C ILE A 142 5.24 3.33 -6.90
N GLY A 143 6.03 2.28 -7.05
CA GLY A 143 7.49 2.35 -6.97
C GLY A 143 8.14 2.70 -8.32
N ASP A 144 9.40 3.13 -8.25
CA ASP A 144 10.22 3.48 -9.43
C ASP A 144 10.32 2.33 -10.43
N GLY A 145 10.55 1.10 -9.97
CA GLY A 145 10.61 -0.07 -10.83
C GLY A 145 9.30 -0.34 -11.58
N ALA A 146 8.16 -0.24 -10.90
CA ALA A 146 6.85 -0.42 -11.52
C ALA A 146 6.49 0.74 -12.48
N LEU A 147 7.00 1.95 -12.21
CA LEU A 147 6.80 3.10 -13.09
C LEU A 147 7.44 2.93 -14.48
N THR A 148 8.39 2.01 -14.66
CA THR A 148 8.95 1.69 -15.98
C THR A 148 7.97 0.99 -16.92
N GLY A 149 6.85 0.50 -16.40
CA GLY A 149 5.81 -0.16 -17.21
C GLY A 149 5.02 0.83 -18.08
N GLY A 150 4.84 0.52 -19.36
CA GLY A 150 4.14 1.39 -20.32
C GLY A 150 2.71 1.74 -19.87
N MET A 151 1.99 0.82 -19.24
CA MET A 151 0.63 1.07 -18.75
C MET A 151 0.58 2.22 -17.72
N ALA A 152 1.60 2.37 -16.85
CA ALA A 152 1.66 3.48 -15.90
C ALA A 152 1.72 4.84 -16.63
N TYR A 153 2.55 4.95 -17.66
CA TYR A 153 2.66 6.18 -18.48
C TYR A 153 1.39 6.47 -19.28
N GLU A 154 0.78 5.46 -19.87
CA GLU A 154 -0.49 5.61 -20.58
C GLU A 154 -1.61 6.10 -19.65
N ALA A 155 -1.69 5.53 -18.43
CA ALA A 155 -2.64 5.95 -17.41
C ALA A 155 -2.38 7.39 -16.94
N MET A 156 -1.13 7.79 -16.69
CA MET A 156 -0.78 9.17 -16.35
C MET A 156 -1.13 10.15 -17.48
N ASN A 157 -0.88 9.78 -18.74
CA ASN A 157 -1.27 10.61 -19.87
C ASN A 157 -2.79 10.79 -19.96
N ASN A 158 -3.56 9.76 -19.68
CA ASN A 158 -5.02 9.87 -19.58
C ASN A 158 -5.45 10.73 -18.37
N ALA A 159 -4.83 10.53 -17.20
CA ALA A 159 -5.13 11.30 -16.00
C ALA A 159 -4.93 12.80 -16.19
N SER A 160 -3.91 13.19 -16.97
CA SER A 160 -3.62 14.61 -17.25
C SER A 160 -4.76 15.35 -17.95
N ARG A 161 -5.64 14.64 -18.62
CA ARG A 161 -6.82 15.19 -19.32
C ARG A 161 -8.08 15.23 -18.46
N MET A 162 -8.04 14.56 -17.31
CA MET A 162 -9.18 14.46 -16.41
C MET A 162 -9.06 15.48 -15.31
N LYS A 163 -10.15 16.21 -15.05
CA LYS A 163 -10.25 17.16 -13.93
C LYS A 163 -10.87 16.45 -12.73
N THR A 164 -10.13 15.49 -12.14
CA THR A 164 -10.61 14.70 -11.02
C THR A 164 -9.56 14.66 -9.91
N ASN A 165 -10.01 14.54 -8.66
CA ASN A 165 -9.13 14.32 -7.50
C ASN A 165 -8.59 12.89 -7.53
N PHE A 166 -7.38 12.73 -8.04
CA PHE A 166 -6.66 11.47 -8.06
C PHE A 166 -5.23 11.72 -7.60
N ILE A 167 -4.78 10.97 -6.61
CA ILE A 167 -3.46 11.13 -5.98
C ILE A 167 -2.56 9.98 -6.44
N ILE A 168 -1.39 10.33 -6.96
CA ILE A 168 -0.34 9.36 -7.30
C ILE A 168 0.85 9.63 -6.36
N VAL A 169 1.19 8.62 -5.55
CA VAL A 169 2.35 8.63 -4.66
C VAL A 169 3.46 7.83 -5.32
N LEU A 170 4.51 8.51 -5.75
CA LEU A 170 5.71 7.88 -6.28
C LEU A 170 6.68 7.61 -5.12
N ASN A 171 6.86 6.34 -4.77
CA ASN A 171 7.83 5.89 -3.79
C ASN A 171 9.16 5.56 -4.49
N LEU A 172 10.13 6.46 -4.35
CA LEU A 172 11.46 6.29 -4.93
C LEU A 172 12.37 5.53 -3.97
N SER A 173 12.89 4.40 -4.43
CA SER A 173 13.92 3.65 -3.74
C SER A 173 15.30 4.08 -4.23
N LEU A 174 16.19 4.47 -3.32
CA LEU A 174 17.58 4.78 -3.67
C LEU A 174 18.42 3.52 -3.95
N ILE A 175 17.85 2.34 -3.80
CA ILE A 175 18.54 1.04 -3.95
C ILE A 175 19.03 0.77 -5.38
N HIS A 176 18.47 1.48 -6.36
CA HIS A 176 18.80 1.38 -7.79
C HIS A 176 19.47 2.63 -8.39
N ILE A 177 19.93 3.55 -7.55
CA ILE A 177 20.75 4.65 -8.06
C ILE A 177 22.12 4.07 -8.43
N SER A 178 22.32 3.81 -9.71
CA SER A 178 23.65 3.59 -10.26
C SER A 178 24.40 4.90 -10.14
N GLU A 179 25.50 4.91 -9.38
CA GLU A 179 26.43 6.05 -9.43
C GLU A 179 26.87 6.24 -10.89
N PRO A 180 26.88 7.49 -11.41
CA PRO A 180 27.41 7.72 -12.75
C PRO A 180 28.86 7.25 -12.78
N THR A 181 29.12 6.16 -13.52
CA THR A 181 30.48 5.73 -13.79
C THR A 181 31.19 6.89 -14.48
N ARG A 182 32.15 7.51 -13.79
CA ARG A 182 33.05 8.45 -14.42
C ARG A 182 33.81 7.66 -15.50
N GLN A 183 33.52 7.95 -16.76
CA GLN A 183 34.42 7.61 -17.87
C GLN A 183 35.61 8.54 -17.87
#